data_7ec55512e06608c2fd83dbc8d1fc1d71
#
_entry.id   7ec55512e06608c2fd83dbc8d1fc1d71
#
_cell.length_a   1.000
_cell.length_b   1.000
_cell.length_c   1.000
_cell.angle_alpha   90.00
_cell.angle_beta   90.00
_cell.angle_gamma   90.00
#
_symmetry.space_group_name_H-M   'P 1'
#
loop_
_entity.id
_entity.type
_entity.pdbx_description
1 polymer ?
#
loop_
_entity_poly.entity_id
_entity_poly.type
_entity_poly.pdbx_seq_one_letter_code
_entity_poly.pdbx_strand_id
1 'polypeptide(L)'
;MTVRVGINGFGRMGRLGVRAGWGREDLAIVRVNEIATDAAGSAHLLKFDSVHGTWPVDCEAEGETMIVGGQRIACSRNPAIGETDWSDCDIVIEATGKHHKQPETLQHYLEQGVKKVIVAAPTEAALNIVYGINDHLYDPVQHNLVTAASC
;
A
#
# COMPACT_ATOMS: atom_id res chain seq x y z
N MET A 1 -3.58 1.34 -19.45
CA MET A 1 -3.10 0.19 -18.64
C MET A 1 -3.27 0.56 -17.19
N THR A 2 -4.02 -0.20 -16.41
CA THR A 2 -4.28 0.09 -15.00
C THR A 2 -3.16 -0.52 -14.14
N VAL A 3 -2.55 0.27 -13.28
CA VAL A 3 -1.51 -0.16 -12.33
C VAL A 3 -2.18 -0.80 -11.11
N ARG A 4 -1.82 -2.04 -10.79
CA ARG A 4 -2.35 -2.79 -9.66
C ARG A 4 -1.51 -2.52 -8.42
N VAL A 5 -2.13 -2.03 -7.38
CA VAL A 5 -1.47 -1.58 -6.16
C VAL A 5 -1.86 -2.47 -4.98
N GLY A 6 -0.85 -3.01 -4.30
CA GLY A 6 -0.97 -3.66 -3.01
C GLY A 6 -0.57 -2.71 -1.87
N ILE A 7 -1.14 -2.90 -0.70
CA ILE A 7 -0.80 -2.12 0.50
C ILE A 7 -0.47 -3.09 1.63
N ASN A 8 0.74 -3.00 2.14
CA ASN A 8 1.16 -3.71 3.34
C ASN A 8 1.17 -2.76 4.53
N GLY A 9 0.34 -3.05 5.51
CA GLY A 9 0.05 -2.15 6.63
C GLY A 9 -1.12 -1.21 6.32
N PHE A 10 -2.27 -1.52 6.90
CA PHE A 10 -3.50 -0.76 6.69
C PHE A 10 -3.84 0.14 7.89
N GLY A 11 -2.79 0.68 8.48
CA GLY A 11 -2.87 1.73 9.47
C GLY A 11 -3.32 3.05 8.84
N ARG A 12 -3.02 4.14 9.51
CA ARG A 12 -3.45 5.46 9.08
C ARG A 12 -2.96 5.82 7.67
N MET A 13 -1.67 5.60 7.39
CA MET A 13 -1.09 5.95 6.09
C MET A 13 -1.62 5.07 4.95
N GLY A 14 -1.76 3.76 5.17
CA GLY A 14 -2.33 2.86 4.17
C GLY A 14 -3.77 3.23 3.80
N ARG A 15 -4.63 3.49 4.80
CA ARG A 15 -6.02 3.89 4.58
C ARG A 15 -6.16 5.25 3.88
N LEU A 16 -5.38 6.25 4.29
CA LEU A 16 -5.38 7.56 3.63
C LEU A 16 -4.85 7.49 2.21
N GLY A 17 -3.87 6.62 1.96
CA GLY A 17 -3.38 6.33 0.61
C GLY A 17 -4.48 5.78 -0.31
N VAL A 18 -5.31 4.86 0.20
CA VAL A 18 -6.49 4.37 -0.55
C VAL A 18 -7.46 5.50 -0.85
N ARG A 19 -7.84 6.29 0.14
CA ARG A 19 -8.77 7.41 -0.06
C ARG A 19 -8.25 8.43 -1.08
N ALA A 20 -6.95 8.73 -1.04
CA ALA A 20 -6.31 9.69 -1.93
C ALA A 20 -6.21 9.18 -3.38
N GLY A 21 -5.98 7.88 -3.55
CA GLY A 21 -5.87 7.25 -4.88
C GLY A 21 -7.21 6.77 -5.47
N TRP A 22 -8.29 6.81 -4.68
CA TRP A 22 -9.58 6.26 -5.10
C TRP A 22 -10.21 7.04 -6.27
N GLY A 23 -10.81 6.31 -7.19
CA GLY A 23 -11.48 6.91 -8.35
C GLY A 23 -10.53 7.28 -9.50
N ARG A 24 -9.25 7.00 -9.38
CA ARG A 24 -8.31 7.13 -10.51
C ARG A 24 -8.46 5.95 -11.46
N GLU A 25 -8.63 6.21 -12.75
CA GLU A 25 -8.78 5.18 -13.78
C GLU A 25 -7.49 4.41 -14.08
N ASP A 26 -6.34 5.02 -13.75
CA ASP A 26 -5.02 4.45 -13.96
C ASP A 26 -4.51 3.59 -12.79
N LEU A 27 -5.24 3.55 -11.66
CA LEU A 27 -4.89 2.78 -10.46
C LEU A 27 -6.01 1.82 -10.05
N ALA A 28 -5.64 0.63 -9.57
CA ALA A 28 -6.55 -0.29 -8.90
C ALA A 28 -5.90 -0.82 -7.63
N ILE A 29 -6.54 -0.61 -6.48
CA ILE A 29 -6.11 -1.25 -5.23
C ILE A 29 -6.64 -2.69 -5.27
N VAL A 30 -5.74 -3.68 -5.28
CA VAL A 30 -6.11 -5.08 -5.45
C VAL A 30 -5.90 -5.92 -4.19
N ARG A 31 -4.98 -5.49 -3.31
CA ARG A 31 -4.60 -6.25 -2.12
C ARG A 31 -4.28 -5.35 -0.95
N VAL A 32 -4.67 -5.82 0.23
CA VAL A 32 -4.29 -5.23 1.52
C VAL A 32 -3.83 -6.34 2.45
N ASN A 33 -2.73 -6.11 3.16
CA ASN A 33 -2.31 -6.97 4.27
C ASN A 33 -2.29 -6.15 5.56
N GLU A 34 -3.03 -6.60 6.60
CA GLU A 34 -3.11 -5.93 7.90
C GLU A 34 -3.21 -6.96 9.03
N ILE A 35 -2.26 -6.95 9.94
CA ILE A 35 -2.19 -7.94 11.02
C ILE A 35 -3.09 -7.63 12.23
N ALA A 36 -3.40 -6.35 12.45
CA ALA A 36 -4.11 -5.91 13.65
C ALA A 36 -5.62 -6.18 13.59
N THR A 37 -6.21 -6.25 12.38
CA THR A 37 -7.64 -6.47 12.19
C THR A 37 -7.91 -7.26 10.92
N ASP A 38 -9.13 -7.77 10.80
CA ASP A 38 -9.64 -8.49 9.64
C ASP A 38 -10.15 -7.53 8.54
N ALA A 39 -10.71 -8.09 7.47
CA ALA A 39 -11.26 -7.32 6.36
C ALA A 39 -12.44 -6.44 6.81
N ALA A 40 -13.29 -6.92 7.73
CA ALA A 40 -14.43 -6.15 8.24
C ALA A 40 -13.97 -4.93 9.07
N GLY A 41 -13.00 -5.13 9.96
CA GLY A 41 -12.40 -4.03 10.73
C GLY A 41 -11.65 -3.05 9.83
N SER A 42 -10.95 -3.54 8.81
CA SER A 42 -10.27 -2.71 7.82
C SER A 42 -11.24 -1.85 7.01
N ALA A 43 -12.35 -2.43 6.55
CA ALA A 43 -13.42 -1.71 5.85
C ALA A 43 -14.06 -0.64 6.74
N HIS A 44 -14.34 -0.96 8.00
CA HIS A 44 -14.88 -0.01 8.97
C HIS A 44 -13.92 1.16 9.19
N LEU A 45 -12.65 0.89 9.43
CA LEU A 45 -11.64 1.93 9.66
C LEU A 45 -11.33 2.75 8.39
N LEU A 46 -11.53 2.19 7.21
CA LEU A 46 -11.45 2.93 5.95
C LEU A 46 -12.64 3.89 5.79
N LYS A 47 -13.84 3.45 6.17
CA LYS A 47 -15.08 4.25 6.08
C LYS A 47 -15.08 5.41 7.07
N PHE A 48 -14.61 5.18 8.30
CA PHE A 48 -14.69 6.15 9.40
C PHE A 48 -13.29 6.56 9.86
N ASP A 49 -12.97 7.84 9.74
CA ASP A 49 -11.72 8.42 10.19
C ASP A 49 -11.98 9.58 11.15
N SER A 50 -11.28 9.59 12.29
CA SER A 50 -11.50 10.59 13.34
C SER A 50 -11.08 12.00 12.95
N VAL A 51 -10.20 12.15 11.95
CA VAL A 51 -9.71 13.44 11.46
C VAL A 51 -10.40 13.83 10.15
N HIS A 52 -10.46 12.89 9.18
CA HIS A 52 -11.01 13.14 7.85
C HIS A 52 -12.49 12.81 7.72
N GLY A 53 -13.11 12.33 8.80
CA GLY A 53 -14.55 12.04 8.86
C GLY A 53 -14.96 10.80 8.04
N THR A 54 -16.27 10.68 7.86
CA THR A 54 -16.86 9.56 7.11
C THR A 54 -16.61 9.71 5.62
N TRP A 55 -16.02 8.67 5.02
CA TRP A 55 -15.79 8.64 3.59
C TRP A 55 -17.10 8.30 2.84
N PRO A 56 -17.44 9.00 1.74
CA PRO A 56 -18.72 8.80 1.04
C PRO A 56 -18.78 7.51 0.22
N VAL A 57 -17.64 6.79 0.07
CA VAL A 57 -17.58 5.51 -0.62
C VAL A 57 -18.04 4.38 0.30
N ASP A 58 -18.84 3.45 -0.20
CA ASP A 58 -19.28 2.30 0.58
C ASP A 58 -18.12 1.33 0.81
N CYS A 59 -17.99 0.87 2.05
CA CYS A 59 -16.95 -0.06 2.47
C CYS A 59 -17.60 -1.20 3.26
N GLU A 60 -17.53 -2.39 2.70
CA GLU A 60 -18.09 -3.63 3.25
C GLU A 60 -17.03 -4.73 3.24
N ALA A 61 -17.32 -5.88 3.81
CA ALA A 61 -16.45 -7.03 3.77
C ALA A 61 -17.22 -8.34 3.63
N GLU A 62 -16.66 -9.28 2.90
CA GLU A 62 -17.12 -10.67 2.76
C GLU A 62 -15.92 -11.60 2.98
N GLY A 63 -15.87 -12.28 4.14
CA GLY A 63 -14.72 -13.11 4.50
C GLY A 63 -13.41 -12.33 4.52
N GLU A 64 -12.44 -12.76 3.74
CA GLU A 64 -11.12 -12.11 3.60
C GLU A 64 -11.06 -11.11 2.43
N THR A 65 -12.19 -10.50 2.10
CA THR A 65 -12.27 -9.53 1.00
C THR A 65 -12.98 -8.27 1.47
N MET A 66 -12.37 -7.11 1.27
CA MET A 66 -13.09 -5.83 1.34
C MET A 66 -13.79 -5.56 0.00
N ILE A 67 -14.97 -4.94 0.09
CA ILE A 67 -15.73 -4.44 -1.05
C ILE A 67 -15.84 -2.93 -0.86
N VAL A 68 -15.11 -2.19 -1.67
CA VAL A 68 -15.01 -0.74 -1.59
C VAL A 68 -15.56 -0.15 -2.87
N GLY A 69 -16.66 0.60 -2.78
CA GLY A 69 -17.31 1.15 -3.97
C GLY A 69 -17.64 0.10 -5.05
N GLY A 70 -17.93 -1.13 -4.64
CA GLY A 70 -18.15 -2.28 -5.51
C GLY A 70 -16.89 -3.01 -6.01
N GLN A 71 -15.70 -2.44 -5.77
CA GLN A 71 -14.42 -3.09 -6.11
C GLN A 71 -13.99 -4.06 -5.00
N ARG A 72 -13.62 -5.28 -5.38
CA ARG A 72 -13.12 -6.31 -4.45
C ARG A 72 -11.63 -6.15 -4.23
N ILE A 73 -11.21 -6.15 -2.96
CA ILE A 73 -9.82 -6.04 -2.52
C ILE A 73 -9.51 -7.24 -1.64
N ALA A 74 -8.55 -8.06 -2.05
CA ALA A 74 -8.13 -9.22 -1.26
C ALA A 74 -7.43 -8.77 0.02
N CYS A 75 -7.78 -9.38 1.15
CA CYS A 75 -7.19 -9.06 2.45
C CYS A 75 -6.43 -10.28 3.00
N SER A 76 -5.31 -10.01 3.65
CA SER A 76 -4.51 -11.01 4.37
C SER A 76 -4.06 -10.46 5.73
N ARG A 77 -3.54 -11.35 6.59
CA ARG A 77 -3.10 -11.00 7.95
C ARG A 77 -1.74 -11.62 8.28
N ASN A 78 -0.82 -11.54 7.34
CA ASN A 78 0.48 -12.18 7.43
C ASN A 78 1.54 -11.22 7.99
N PRO A 79 2.31 -11.60 9.02
CA PRO A 79 3.31 -10.73 9.63
C PRO A 79 4.56 -10.55 8.77
N ALA A 80 4.93 -11.54 7.96
CA ALA A 80 6.09 -11.47 7.08
C ALA A 80 5.66 -11.18 5.62
N ILE A 81 6.47 -10.39 4.92
CA ILE A 81 6.21 -10.00 3.51
C ILE A 81 6.02 -11.24 2.62
N GLY A 82 6.91 -12.24 2.78
CA GLY A 82 6.90 -13.45 1.95
C GLY A 82 5.72 -14.41 2.20
N GLU A 83 4.94 -14.20 3.26
CA GLU A 83 3.75 -15.00 3.55
C GLU A 83 2.51 -14.55 2.78
N THR A 84 2.55 -13.36 2.20
CA THR A 84 1.49 -12.82 1.34
C THR A 84 1.92 -12.94 -0.12
N ASP A 85 1.01 -13.39 -0.97
CA ASP A 85 1.22 -13.42 -2.41
C ASP A 85 1.00 -12.03 -3.01
N TRP A 86 2.09 -11.36 -3.39
CA TRP A 86 2.10 -10.04 -4.02
C TRP A 86 2.19 -10.08 -5.54
N SER A 87 2.19 -11.26 -6.14
CA SER A 87 2.43 -11.43 -7.59
C SER A 87 1.37 -10.77 -8.48
N ASP A 88 0.21 -10.46 -7.93
CA ASP A 88 -0.85 -9.72 -8.60
C ASP A 88 -0.70 -8.20 -8.52
N CYS A 89 0.34 -7.69 -7.85
CA CYS A 89 0.60 -6.27 -7.68
C CYS A 89 1.74 -5.78 -8.59
N ASP A 90 1.54 -4.66 -9.27
CA ASP A 90 2.61 -3.97 -10.00
C ASP A 90 3.44 -3.10 -9.05
N ILE A 91 2.76 -2.48 -8.09
CA ILE A 91 3.37 -1.61 -7.07
C ILE A 91 2.87 -2.05 -5.69
N VAL A 92 3.74 -2.02 -4.68
CA VAL A 92 3.33 -2.17 -3.28
C VAL A 92 3.69 -0.91 -2.50
N ILE A 93 2.74 -0.44 -1.70
CA ILE A 93 2.97 0.59 -0.67
C ILE A 93 3.26 -0.14 0.65
N GLU A 94 4.50 -0.04 1.11
CA GLU A 94 4.95 -0.58 2.38
C GLU A 94 4.70 0.45 3.48
N ALA A 95 3.66 0.26 4.26
CA ALA A 95 3.17 1.19 5.29
C ALA A 95 3.05 0.54 6.69
N THR A 96 3.75 -0.57 6.92
CA THR A 96 3.71 -1.25 8.23
C THR A 96 4.48 -0.51 9.32
N GLY A 97 5.43 0.35 8.93
CA GLY A 97 6.36 0.98 9.87
C GLY A 97 7.39 0.02 10.48
N LYS A 98 7.53 -1.20 9.94
CA LYS A 98 8.47 -2.22 10.44
C LYS A 98 9.64 -2.44 9.51
N HIS A 99 9.35 -2.70 8.23
CA HIS A 99 10.35 -3.17 7.26
C HIS A 99 11.31 -2.09 6.76
N HIS A 100 11.02 -0.80 6.99
CA HIS A 100 11.92 0.29 6.62
C HIS A 100 13.29 0.24 7.33
N LYS A 101 13.36 -0.40 8.50
CA LYS A 101 14.61 -0.62 9.26
C LYS A 101 15.34 -1.92 8.88
N GLN A 102 14.72 -2.74 8.06
CA GLN A 102 15.23 -4.03 7.59
C GLN A 102 15.09 -4.10 6.08
N PRO A 103 15.88 -3.28 5.35
CA PRO A 103 15.72 -3.12 3.90
C PRO A 103 15.88 -4.42 3.10
N GLU A 104 16.61 -5.39 3.65
CA GLU A 104 16.74 -6.73 3.07
C GLU A 104 15.38 -7.44 2.93
N THR A 105 14.42 -7.17 3.83
CA THR A 105 13.08 -7.77 3.74
C THR A 105 12.25 -7.24 2.58
N LEU A 106 12.56 -6.04 2.09
CA LEU A 106 11.86 -5.42 0.96
C LEU A 106 12.12 -6.15 -0.35
N GLN A 107 13.22 -6.92 -0.44
CA GLN A 107 13.53 -7.73 -1.61
C GLN A 107 12.47 -8.80 -1.87
N HIS A 108 11.78 -9.29 -0.84
CA HIS A 108 10.71 -10.27 -1.00
C HIS A 108 9.56 -9.80 -1.90
N TYR A 109 9.31 -8.50 -1.98
CA TYR A 109 8.35 -7.97 -2.96
C TYR A 109 8.85 -8.12 -4.39
N LEU A 110 10.10 -7.75 -4.64
CA LEU A 110 10.71 -7.79 -5.97
C LEU A 110 10.87 -9.23 -6.46
N GLU A 111 11.22 -10.16 -5.58
CA GLU A 111 11.32 -11.60 -5.87
C GLU A 111 9.98 -12.20 -6.32
N GLN A 112 8.86 -11.65 -5.86
CA GLN A 112 7.51 -12.04 -6.27
C GLN A 112 7.02 -11.35 -7.55
N GLY A 113 7.84 -10.48 -8.16
CA GLY A 113 7.51 -9.80 -9.42
C GLY A 113 6.90 -8.40 -9.26
N VAL A 114 6.82 -7.88 -8.04
CA VAL A 114 6.45 -6.47 -7.80
C VAL A 114 7.50 -5.57 -8.45
N LYS A 115 7.07 -4.63 -9.25
CA LYS A 115 7.99 -3.76 -10.02
C LYS A 115 8.56 -2.62 -9.21
N LYS A 116 7.74 -2.06 -8.31
CA LYS A 116 8.11 -0.91 -7.49
C LYS A 116 7.56 -1.04 -6.08
N VAL A 117 8.34 -0.62 -5.10
CA VAL A 117 7.91 -0.52 -3.70
C VAL A 117 8.05 0.93 -3.25
N ILE A 118 6.95 1.47 -2.72
CA ILE A 118 6.91 2.81 -2.12
C ILE A 118 6.89 2.61 -0.60
N VAL A 119 7.97 2.99 0.07
CA VAL A 119 8.08 2.85 1.52
C VAL A 119 7.58 4.11 2.20
N ALA A 120 6.54 3.99 3.01
CA ALA A 120 5.93 5.10 3.75
C ALA A 120 6.67 5.41 5.08
N ALA A 121 7.98 5.29 5.07
CA ALA A 121 8.88 5.61 6.16
C ALA A 121 10.29 5.86 5.63
N PRO A 122 11.14 6.66 6.30
CA PRO A 122 12.52 6.87 5.88
C PRO A 122 13.30 5.55 5.84
N THR A 123 14.00 5.30 4.74
CA THR A 123 14.91 4.14 4.62
C THR A 123 16.08 4.51 3.71
N GLU A 124 17.27 4.03 4.08
CA GLU A 124 18.49 4.27 3.30
C GLU A 124 18.52 3.45 2.00
N ALA A 125 17.71 2.40 1.92
CA ALA A 125 17.66 1.52 0.75
C ALA A 125 16.86 2.10 -0.44
N ALA A 126 16.18 3.23 -0.27
CA ALA A 126 15.28 3.80 -1.25
C ALA A 126 15.68 5.23 -1.65
N LEU A 127 15.44 5.57 -2.92
CA LEU A 127 15.53 6.95 -3.35
C LEU A 127 14.45 7.78 -2.65
N ASN A 128 14.86 8.80 -1.90
CA ASN A 128 13.92 9.72 -1.26
C ASN A 128 13.48 10.81 -2.25
N ILE A 129 12.19 10.83 -2.56
CA ILE A 129 11.59 11.75 -3.52
C ILE A 129 10.61 12.69 -2.81
N VAL A 130 10.75 13.98 -3.07
CA VAL A 130 9.74 14.99 -2.78
C VAL A 130 9.17 15.44 -4.12
N TYR A 131 7.92 15.08 -4.40
CA TYR A 131 7.27 15.37 -5.67
C TYR A 131 7.25 16.90 -5.95
N GLY A 132 7.63 17.28 -7.16
CA GLY A 132 7.76 18.69 -7.54
C GLY A 132 9.07 19.36 -7.10
N ILE A 133 9.93 18.67 -6.36
CA ILE A 133 11.23 19.19 -5.89
C ILE A 133 12.39 18.42 -6.54
N ASN A 134 12.45 17.11 -6.31
CA ASN A 134 13.55 16.27 -6.79
C ASN A 134 13.07 14.98 -7.48
N ASP A 135 11.84 14.90 -7.88
CA ASP A 135 11.25 13.75 -8.58
C ASP A 135 11.92 13.48 -9.93
N HIS A 136 12.59 14.48 -10.51
CA HIS A 136 13.44 14.33 -11.71
C HIS A 136 14.66 13.41 -11.49
N LEU A 137 15.03 13.11 -10.23
CA LEU A 137 16.06 12.14 -9.91
C LEU A 137 15.59 10.67 -10.08
N TYR A 138 14.27 10.45 -10.18
CA TYR A 138 13.73 9.11 -10.33
C TYR A 138 14.02 8.55 -11.73
N ASP A 139 14.72 7.42 -11.74
CA ASP A 139 14.95 6.61 -12.92
C ASP A 139 14.20 5.28 -12.76
N PRO A 140 13.19 5.00 -13.59
CA PRO A 140 12.39 3.78 -13.46
C PRO A 140 13.16 2.48 -13.70
N VAL A 141 14.32 2.55 -14.33
CA VAL A 141 15.18 1.38 -14.55
C VAL A 141 16.04 1.08 -13.33
N GLN A 142 16.53 2.12 -12.65
CA GLN A 142 17.46 1.98 -11.52
C GLN A 142 16.75 1.91 -10.17
N HIS A 143 15.64 2.64 -10.00
CA HIS A 143 14.99 2.82 -8.70
C HIS A 143 13.74 1.95 -8.57
N ASN A 144 13.89 0.80 -7.93
CA ASN A 144 12.77 -0.09 -7.60
C ASN A 144 12.19 0.18 -6.21
N LEU A 145 12.97 0.81 -5.34
CA LEU A 145 12.56 1.24 -4.00
C LEU A 145 12.59 2.76 -3.95
N VAL A 146 11.47 3.37 -3.59
CA VAL A 146 11.36 4.82 -3.40
C VAL A 146 10.68 5.12 -2.06
N THR A 147 11.00 6.24 -1.48
CA THR A 147 10.32 6.77 -0.30
C THR A 147 10.06 8.26 -0.48
N ALA A 148 8.94 8.73 0.06
CA ALA A 148 8.62 10.16 0.16
C ALA A 148 8.51 10.59 1.63
N ALA A 149 9.17 9.86 2.50
CA ALA A 149 9.10 10.07 3.94
C ALA A 149 10.08 11.16 4.39
N SER A 150 9.60 12.05 5.21
CA SER A 150 10.34 13.25 5.65
C SER A 150 10.49 13.35 7.17
N CYS A 151 9.86 12.48 7.94
CA CYS A 151 9.99 12.52 9.39
C CYS A 151 11.20 11.77 9.89
#